data_fbd832d04fc237e4e1282bf67aaa01cf
#
_entry.id   fbd832d04fc237e4e1282bf67aaa01cf
#
_cell.length_a   1.000
_cell.length_b   1.000
_cell.length_c   1.000
_cell.angle_alpha   90.00
_cell.angle_beta   90.00
_cell.angle_gamma   90.00
#
_symmetry.space_group_name_H-M   'P 1'
#
loop_
_entity.id
_entity.type
_entity.pdbx_description
1 polymer ?
#
loop_
_entity_poly.entity_id
_entity_poly.type
_entity_poly.pdbx_seq_one_letter_code
_entity_poly.pdbx_strand_id
1 'polypeptide(L)'
;GQWTPSATSTAGDLKVSRGSRIVRAVPTRQEILVWTDTHLYALQFLANTDVFGLQENADGISIASPRAVATAANATFWMGRDKFYVYTGRVDTLPCSVRNYVFTDIDFTQADQIVCGTNEEWSEVWWFYPSESSGTNWNDRYVIYNYQDRIWYYGNIQRTAWLDAPNREFPIAAGSGPSDSVGYLFNHEFGLEDDTSAMTSFIQSADFDLGDGDQFSMPRR
;
A
#
# COMPACT_ATOMS: atom_id res chain seq x y z
N GLY A 1 22.22 3.52 -26.57
CA GLY A 1 21.54 4.80 -26.44
C GLY A 1 22.55 5.86 -25.90
N GLN A 2 22.38 7.08 -26.32
CA GLN A 2 23.19 8.20 -25.86
C GLN A 2 22.47 8.88 -24.69
N TRP A 3 23.16 9.07 -23.58
CA TRP A 3 22.60 9.69 -22.37
C TRP A 3 22.96 11.16 -22.21
N THR A 4 23.97 11.62 -22.97
CA THR A 4 24.42 13.00 -22.92
C THR A 4 23.63 13.85 -23.92
N PRO A 5 23.07 14.99 -23.52
CA PRO A 5 22.42 15.94 -24.42
C PRO A 5 23.39 16.42 -25.51
N SER A 6 22.90 16.49 -26.76
CA SER A 6 23.61 17.03 -27.89
C SER A 6 22.66 17.56 -28.94
N ALA A 7 23.14 18.29 -29.93
CA ALA A 7 22.30 18.82 -31.01
C ALA A 7 21.61 17.75 -31.85
N THR A 8 22.06 16.50 -31.78
CA THR A 8 21.51 15.34 -32.52
C THR A 8 20.87 14.29 -31.61
N SER A 9 20.79 14.55 -30.31
CA SER A 9 20.23 13.64 -29.31
C SER A 9 19.12 14.33 -28.53
N THR A 10 18.01 13.63 -28.34
CA THR A 10 16.91 14.04 -27.46
C THR A 10 17.13 13.64 -25.99
N ALA A 11 18.33 13.19 -25.65
CA ALA A 11 18.72 12.92 -24.27
C ALA A 11 18.69 14.24 -23.47
N GLY A 12 18.22 14.16 -22.24
CA GLY A 12 18.13 15.32 -21.35
C GLY A 12 18.00 14.89 -19.90
N ASP A 13 18.01 15.86 -19.02
CA ASP A 13 17.73 15.71 -17.60
C ASP A 13 16.61 16.66 -17.19
N LEU A 14 15.80 16.22 -16.24
CA LEU A 14 14.73 17.01 -15.64
C LEU A 14 15.02 17.15 -14.15
N LYS A 15 15.09 18.38 -13.69
CA LYS A 15 15.33 18.66 -12.28
C LYS A 15 14.02 18.64 -11.51
N VAL A 16 13.95 17.80 -10.48
CA VAL A 16 12.91 17.85 -9.47
C VAL A 16 13.15 19.10 -8.61
N SER A 17 12.20 20.03 -8.61
CA SER A 17 12.39 21.35 -8.00
C SER A 17 12.22 21.36 -6.49
N ARG A 18 11.48 20.39 -5.94
CA ARG A 18 11.15 20.32 -4.51
C ARG A 18 11.31 18.90 -3.98
N GLY A 19 11.56 18.81 -2.67
CA GLY A 19 11.93 17.58 -1.98
C GLY A 19 13.45 17.41 -1.90
N SER A 20 13.92 16.60 -0.97
CA SER A 20 15.34 16.35 -0.74
C SER A 20 15.86 15.12 -1.47
N ARG A 21 14.98 14.16 -1.75
CA ARG A 21 15.33 12.92 -2.44
C ARG A 21 14.12 12.35 -3.19
N ILE A 22 14.40 11.64 -4.27
CA ILE A 22 13.41 10.78 -4.93
C ILE A 22 13.30 9.48 -4.13
N VAL A 23 12.08 9.09 -3.75
CA VAL A 23 11.79 7.87 -2.99
C VAL A 23 11.41 6.74 -3.92
N ARG A 24 10.49 6.99 -4.85
CA ARG A 24 9.96 5.96 -5.76
C ARG A 24 9.49 6.59 -7.06
N ALA A 25 9.59 5.83 -8.15
CA ALA A 25 8.90 6.10 -9.41
C ALA A 25 8.08 4.87 -9.80
N VAL A 26 6.85 5.09 -10.24
CA VAL A 26 5.91 4.03 -10.63
C VAL A 26 5.25 4.40 -11.96
N PRO A 27 5.34 3.57 -13.00
CA PRO A 27 4.65 3.80 -14.24
C PRO A 27 3.14 3.59 -14.08
N THR A 28 2.36 4.51 -14.63
CA THR A 28 0.93 4.37 -14.86
C THR A 28 0.66 4.21 -16.35
N ARG A 29 -0.60 4.23 -16.79
CA ARG A 29 -0.92 4.14 -18.22
C ARG A 29 -0.49 5.35 -19.04
N GLN A 30 -0.46 6.54 -18.46
CA GLN A 30 -0.26 7.80 -19.17
C GLN A 30 1.01 8.52 -18.78
N GLU A 31 1.56 8.22 -17.59
CA GLU A 31 2.65 8.96 -16.98
C GLU A 31 3.42 8.10 -16.00
N ILE A 32 4.54 8.60 -15.54
CA ILE A 32 5.30 8.00 -14.45
C ILE A 32 5.14 8.91 -13.24
N LEU A 33 4.57 8.38 -12.17
CA LEU A 33 4.47 9.06 -10.89
C LEU A 33 5.82 8.96 -10.16
N VAL A 34 6.32 10.10 -9.69
CA VAL A 34 7.61 10.21 -9.00
C VAL A 34 7.38 10.85 -7.64
N TRP A 35 7.55 10.05 -6.59
CA TRP A 35 7.50 10.53 -5.20
C TRP A 35 8.87 11.05 -4.77
N THR A 36 8.85 12.22 -4.19
CA THR A 36 9.91 12.68 -3.30
C THR A 36 9.51 12.43 -1.84
N ASP A 37 10.32 12.84 -0.92
CA ASP A 37 10.01 12.80 0.50
C ASP A 37 8.80 13.69 0.90
N THR A 38 8.44 14.68 0.08
CA THR A 38 7.39 15.66 0.40
C THR A 38 6.43 15.98 -0.74
N HIS A 39 6.74 15.58 -1.98
CA HIS A 39 5.95 15.94 -3.16
C HIS A 39 5.72 14.74 -4.08
N LEU A 40 4.65 14.84 -4.88
CA LEU A 40 4.39 13.94 -5.98
C LEU A 40 4.46 14.68 -7.31
N TYR A 41 5.24 14.14 -8.23
CA TYR A 41 5.37 14.61 -9.61
C TYR A 41 4.83 13.58 -10.59
N ALA A 42 4.35 14.07 -11.72
CA ALA A 42 4.08 13.25 -12.90
C ALA A 42 5.09 13.58 -14.00
N LEU A 43 5.77 12.56 -14.49
CA LEU A 43 6.61 12.63 -15.67
C LEU A 43 5.79 12.14 -16.87
N GLN A 44 5.56 13.04 -17.83
CA GLN A 44 4.72 12.81 -19.00
C GLN A 44 5.53 12.91 -20.29
N PHE A 45 5.16 12.08 -21.26
CA PHE A 45 5.68 12.22 -22.64
C PHE A 45 4.92 13.31 -23.38
N LEU A 46 5.58 14.35 -23.80
CA LEU A 46 4.97 15.54 -24.41
C LEU A 46 4.92 15.49 -25.95
N ALA A 47 5.67 14.60 -26.57
CA ALA A 47 5.75 14.45 -28.04
C ALA A 47 6.09 15.74 -28.80
N ASN A 48 6.80 16.66 -28.17
CA ASN A 48 7.28 17.92 -28.74
C ASN A 48 8.81 18.05 -28.59
N THR A 49 9.36 19.26 -28.69
CA THR A 49 10.80 19.51 -28.55
C THR A 49 11.33 19.06 -27.17
N ASP A 50 10.52 19.24 -26.15
CA ASP A 50 10.78 18.74 -24.80
C ASP A 50 10.12 17.37 -24.68
N VAL A 51 10.85 16.31 -25.03
CA VAL A 51 10.35 14.93 -25.13
C VAL A 51 9.56 14.51 -23.89
N PHE A 52 9.99 14.93 -22.71
CA PHE A 52 9.32 14.69 -21.44
C PHE A 52 9.12 15.99 -20.67
N GLY A 53 8.02 16.07 -19.94
CA GLY A 53 7.72 17.12 -18.99
C GLY A 53 7.54 16.56 -17.58
N LEU A 54 7.95 17.30 -16.58
CA LEU A 54 7.76 17.00 -15.18
C LEU A 54 6.80 18.03 -14.58
N GLN A 55 5.66 17.56 -14.08
CA GLN A 55 4.65 18.41 -13.46
C GLN A 55 4.51 18.03 -11.98
N GLU A 56 4.44 19.03 -11.11
CA GLU A 56 4.10 18.83 -9.70
C GLU A 56 2.58 18.62 -9.58
N ASN A 57 2.17 17.47 -9.06
CA ASN A 57 0.76 17.09 -8.91
C ASN A 57 0.25 17.32 -7.49
N ALA A 58 1.11 17.25 -6.49
CA ALA A 58 0.72 17.51 -5.10
C ALA A 58 1.95 17.83 -4.23
N ASP A 59 1.73 18.69 -3.23
CA ASP A 59 2.67 19.01 -2.16
C ASP A 59 2.18 18.45 -0.81
N GLY A 60 3.06 18.39 0.16
CA GLY A 60 2.76 17.85 1.50
C GLY A 60 2.37 16.35 1.47
N ILE A 61 2.74 15.64 0.41
CA ILE A 61 2.44 14.23 0.22
C ILE A 61 3.65 13.42 0.68
N SER A 62 3.38 12.49 1.60
CA SER A 62 4.38 11.52 2.05
C SER A 62 4.10 10.14 1.48
N ILE A 63 5.15 9.34 1.36
CA ILE A 63 5.07 7.90 1.15
C ILE A 63 5.82 7.20 2.28
N ALA A 64 5.22 6.18 2.87
CA ALA A 64 5.77 5.50 4.04
C ALA A 64 7.07 4.76 3.71
N SER A 65 7.11 4.08 2.56
CA SER A 65 8.31 3.40 2.04
C SER A 65 8.30 3.38 0.51
N PRO A 66 9.44 3.09 -0.14
CA PRO A 66 9.48 2.92 -1.59
C PRO A 66 8.58 1.78 -2.10
N ARG A 67 8.18 0.85 -1.24
CA ARG A 67 7.35 -0.31 -1.57
C ARG A 67 5.91 -0.19 -1.08
N ALA A 68 5.54 0.93 -0.45
CA ALA A 68 4.20 1.16 0.10
C ALA A 68 3.17 1.62 -0.95
N VAL A 69 3.42 1.37 -2.22
CA VAL A 69 2.59 1.80 -3.35
C VAL A 69 2.29 0.66 -4.31
N ALA A 70 1.05 0.58 -4.78
CA ALA A 70 0.61 -0.35 -5.81
C ALA A 70 -0.40 0.30 -6.75
N THR A 71 -0.48 -0.20 -7.98
CA THR A 71 -1.42 0.26 -8.99
C THR A 71 -2.40 -0.86 -9.31
N ALA A 72 -3.69 -0.57 -9.20
CA ALA A 72 -4.79 -1.47 -9.55
C ALA A 72 -5.95 -0.67 -10.14
N ALA A 73 -6.74 -1.27 -11.03
CA ALA A 73 -7.94 -0.68 -11.64
C ALA A 73 -7.74 0.76 -12.16
N ASN A 74 -6.59 1.06 -12.76
CA ASN A 74 -6.18 2.39 -13.26
C ASN A 74 -6.01 3.47 -12.18
N ALA A 75 -5.96 3.10 -10.92
CA ALA A 75 -5.65 3.96 -9.80
C ALA A 75 -4.33 3.53 -9.15
N THR A 76 -3.61 4.47 -8.56
CA THR A 76 -2.42 4.18 -7.78
C THR A 76 -2.70 4.49 -6.32
N PHE A 77 -2.52 3.51 -5.46
CA PHE A 77 -2.79 3.60 -4.02
C PHE A 77 -1.47 3.55 -3.25
N TRP A 78 -1.34 4.36 -2.21
CA TRP A 78 -0.16 4.28 -1.34
C TRP A 78 -0.44 4.65 0.10
N MET A 79 0.38 4.11 0.99
CA MET A 79 0.40 4.48 2.38
C MET A 79 1.36 5.66 2.59
N GLY A 80 0.86 6.74 3.16
CA GLY A 80 1.66 7.84 3.66
C GLY A 80 2.11 7.60 5.11
N ARG A 81 2.55 8.67 5.78
CA ARG A 81 2.97 8.58 7.19
C ARG A 81 1.83 8.73 8.19
N ASP A 82 0.69 9.25 7.76
CA ASP A 82 -0.46 9.52 8.63
C ASP A 82 -1.81 9.14 8.00
N LYS A 83 -1.83 8.82 6.72
CA LYS A 83 -3.04 8.50 5.95
C LYS A 83 -2.72 7.75 4.68
N PHE A 84 -3.75 7.25 4.03
CA PHE A 84 -3.69 6.63 2.72
C PHE A 84 -4.10 7.60 1.64
N TYR A 85 -3.57 7.39 0.45
CA TYR A 85 -3.83 8.23 -0.71
C TYR A 85 -4.19 7.40 -1.93
N VAL A 86 -4.88 8.03 -2.86
CA VAL A 86 -5.17 7.49 -4.18
C VAL A 86 -4.91 8.53 -5.25
N TYR A 87 -4.39 8.07 -6.39
CA TYR A 87 -4.20 8.85 -7.58
C TYR A 87 -5.01 8.28 -8.74
N THR A 88 -5.88 9.11 -9.31
CA THR A 88 -6.73 8.81 -10.47
C THR A 88 -6.67 9.95 -11.50
N GLY A 89 -5.48 10.53 -11.72
CA GLY A 89 -5.27 11.78 -12.45
C GLY A 89 -5.11 13.00 -11.53
N ARG A 90 -5.52 12.88 -10.29
CA ARG A 90 -5.24 13.82 -9.18
C ARG A 90 -5.04 13.03 -7.89
N VAL A 91 -4.42 13.67 -6.92
CA VAL A 91 -4.22 13.10 -5.58
C VAL A 91 -5.42 13.39 -4.70
N ASP A 92 -5.99 12.34 -4.14
CA ASP A 92 -7.03 12.43 -3.12
C ASP A 92 -6.60 11.64 -1.87
N THR A 93 -7.04 12.10 -0.70
CA THR A 93 -6.91 11.32 0.53
C THR A 93 -7.94 10.19 0.50
N LEU A 94 -7.49 8.98 0.76
CA LEU A 94 -8.35 7.81 0.84
C LEU A 94 -8.95 7.72 2.25
N PRO A 95 -10.28 7.90 2.41
CA PRO A 95 -10.90 7.77 3.71
C PRO A 95 -10.67 6.37 4.30
N CYS A 96 -10.23 6.31 5.56
CA CYS A 96 -9.89 5.05 6.20
C CYS A 96 -10.54 4.95 7.58
N SER A 97 -11.47 4.01 7.75
CA SER A 97 -12.17 3.77 9.03
C SER A 97 -11.24 3.21 10.11
N VAL A 98 -10.18 2.52 9.71
CA VAL A 98 -9.19 1.90 10.60
C VAL A 98 -7.90 2.72 10.73
N ARG A 99 -7.93 3.99 10.30
CA ARG A 99 -6.75 4.86 10.29
C ARG A 99 -6.04 4.93 11.65
N ASN A 100 -6.79 5.15 12.71
CA ASN A 100 -6.20 5.24 14.06
C ASN A 100 -5.56 3.92 14.46
N TYR A 101 -6.19 2.79 14.20
CA TYR A 101 -5.63 1.47 14.50
C TYR A 101 -4.27 1.26 13.81
N VAL A 102 -4.15 1.64 12.53
CA VAL A 102 -2.90 1.47 11.77
C VAL A 102 -1.84 2.45 12.25
N PHE A 103 -2.12 3.76 12.21
CA PHE A 103 -1.11 4.80 12.37
C PHE A 103 -0.72 5.10 13.82
N THR A 104 -1.42 4.55 14.82
CA THR A 104 -0.98 4.60 16.22
C THR A 104 -0.06 3.45 16.63
N ASP A 105 -0.02 2.37 15.84
CA ASP A 105 0.76 1.16 16.16
C ASP A 105 1.85 0.85 15.12
N ILE A 106 1.94 1.60 14.03
CA ILE A 106 2.95 1.38 13.00
C ILE A 106 4.35 1.84 13.48
N ASP A 107 5.34 0.96 13.36
CA ASP A 107 6.74 1.29 13.65
C ASP A 107 7.42 1.94 12.44
N PHE A 108 7.41 3.26 12.41
CA PHE A 108 8.09 4.03 11.36
C PHE A 108 9.62 4.00 11.43
N THR A 109 10.23 3.50 12.48
CA THR A 109 11.68 3.29 12.52
C THR A 109 12.09 2.18 11.56
N GLN A 110 11.15 1.28 11.24
CA GLN A 110 11.29 0.17 10.31
C GLN A 110 10.48 0.38 9.01
N ALA A 111 10.17 1.61 8.65
CA ALA A 111 9.30 1.95 7.51
C ALA A 111 9.73 1.30 6.19
N ASP A 112 11.03 1.08 5.97
CA ASP A 112 11.55 0.46 4.75
C ASP A 112 11.09 -1.00 4.56
N GLN A 113 10.52 -1.63 5.60
CA GLN A 113 9.94 -2.96 5.50
C GLN A 113 8.51 -2.96 4.99
N ILE A 114 7.81 -1.83 5.03
CA ILE A 114 6.43 -1.71 4.56
C ILE A 114 6.35 -2.08 3.08
N VAL A 115 5.46 -3.02 2.77
CA VAL A 115 5.24 -3.55 1.43
C VAL A 115 3.76 -3.43 1.07
N CYS A 116 3.50 -3.07 -0.18
CA CYS A 116 2.17 -3.03 -0.77
C CYS A 116 2.06 -4.06 -1.88
N GLY A 117 0.88 -4.64 -2.04
CA GLY A 117 0.54 -5.53 -3.14
C GLY A 117 -0.92 -5.43 -3.52
N THR A 118 -1.28 -6.01 -4.63
CA THR A 118 -2.66 -6.09 -5.14
C THR A 118 -3.16 -7.52 -5.07
N ASN A 119 -4.46 -7.67 -4.90
CA ASN A 119 -5.20 -8.89 -5.15
C ASN A 119 -6.37 -8.48 -6.07
N GLU A 120 -6.11 -8.46 -7.37
CA GLU A 120 -7.05 -7.89 -8.35
C GLU A 120 -8.32 -8.73 -8.48
N GLU A 121 -8.25 -10.03 -8.24
CA GLU A 121 -9.43 -10.91 -8.25
C GLU A 121 -10.49 -10.46 -7.23
N TRP A 122 -10.04 -10.00 -6.07
CA TRP A 122 -10.91 -9.53 -4.99
C TRP A 122 -11.03 -7.99 -4.93
N SER A 123 -10.44 -7.29 -5.90
CA SER A 123 -10.44 -5.82 -5.93
C SER A 123 -9.80 -5.18 -4.68
N GLU A 124 -8.66 -5.71 -4.27
CA GLU A 124 -8.01 -5.35 -3.03
C GLU A 124 -6.61 -4.80 -3.23
N VAL A 125 -6.23 -3.88 -2.32
CA VAL A 125 -4.85 -3.41 -2.12
C VAL A 125 -4.46 -3.71 -0.69
N TRP A 126 -3.34 -4.39 -0.53
CA TRP A 126 -2.80 -4.87 0.74
C TRP A 126 -1.56 -4.08 1.12
N TRP A 127 -1.46 -3.67 2.38
CA TRP A 127 -0.23 -3.14 2.98
C TRP A 127 0.15 -3.99 4.17
N PHE A 128 1.38 -4.50 4.14
CA PHE A 128 1.99 -5.21 5.27
C PHE A 128 2.97 -4.25 5.95
N TYR A 129 2.90 -4.17 7.28
CA TYR A 129 3.68 -3.21 8.04
C TYR A 129 4.12 -3.79 9.39
N PRO A 130 5.26 -3.32 9.95
CA PRO A 130 5.70 -3.67 11.30
C PRO A 130 4.91 -2.85 12.32
N SER A 131 4.47 -3.51 13.41
CA SER A 131 3.82 -2.83 14.52
C SER A 131 4.79 -2.53 15.65
N GLU A 132 4.60 -1.39 16.30
CA GLU A 132 5.37 -1.00 17.49
C GLU A 132 5.05 -1.92 18.68
N SER A 133 3.78 -2.31 18.81
CA SER A 133 3.27 -3.15 19.91
C SER A 133 3.84 -4.57 19.91
N SER A 134 4.25 -5.11 18.76
CA SER A 134 4.83 -6.46 18.68
C SER A 134 6.29 -6.51 19.12
N GLY A 135 7.02 -5.39 18.98
CA GLY A 135 8.46 -5.33 19.23
C GLY A 135 9.30 -6.20 18.29
N THR A 136 8.72 -6.66 17.17
CA THR A 136 9.39 -7.47 16.15
C THR A 136 10.10 -6.60 15.14
N ASN A 137 11.06 -7.18 14.42
CA ASN A 137 11.80 -6.50 13.34
C ASN A 137 11.30 -6.88 11.95
N TRP A 138 10.02 -7.22 11.81
CA TRP A 138 9.38 -7.61 10.55
C TRP A 138 7.92 -7.18 10.49
N ASN A 139 7.34 -7.24 9.31
CA ASN A 139 5.92 -6.98 9.12
C ASN A 139 5.11 -8.08 9.81
N ASP A 140 4.29 -7.73 10.76
CA ASP A 140 3.42 -8.61 11.55
C ASP A 140 1.94 -8.26 11.41
N ARG A 141 1.64 -7.14 10.79
CA ARG A 141 0.30 -6.61 10.56
C ARG A 141 0.02 -6.40 9.09
N TYR A 142 -1.25 -6.47 8.75
CA TYR A 142 -1.73 -6.03 7.46
C TYR A 142 -2.96 -5.15 7.56
N VAL A 143 -3.16 -4.34 6.55
CA VAL A 143 -4.40 -3.62 6.28
C VAL A 143 -4.74 -3.73 4.80
N ILE A 144 -6.01 -3.96 4.51
CA ILE A 144 -6.53 -4.15 3.16
C ILE A 144 -7.55 -3.06 2.87
N TYR A 145 -7.52 -2.55 1.67
CA TYR A 145 -8.57 -1.72 1.12
C TYR A 145 -9.21 -2.42 -0.08
N ASN A 146 -10.49 -2.77 0.03
CA ASN A 146 -11.28 -3.18 -1.11
C ASN A 146 -11.76 -1.93 -1.85
N TYR A 147 -11.24 -1.70 -3.07
CA TYR A 147 -11.51 -0.47 -3.81
C TYR A 147 -12.86 -0.50 -4.55
N GLN A 148 -13.49 -1.66 -4.71
CA GLN A 148 -14.83 -1.80 -5.27
C GLN A 148 -15.88 -1.46 -4.22
N ASP A 149 -15.82 -2.07 -3.04
CA ASP A 149 -16.79 -1.93 -1.96
C ASP A 149 -16.46 -0.76 -1.02
N ARG A 150 -15.22 -0.22 -1.11
CA ARG A 150 -14.69 0.86 -0.25
C ARG A 150 -14.67 0.49 1.23
N ILE A 151 -14.35 -0.76 1.52
CA ILE A 151 -14.29 -1.33 2.87
C ILE A 151 -12.84 -1.57 3.24
N TRP A 152 -12.55 -1.46 4.53
CA TRP A 152 -11.24 -1.74 5.10
C TRP A 152 -11.28 -2.99 5.96
N TYR A 153 -10.23 -3.80 5.82
CA TYR A 153 -9.95 -4.97 6.66
C TYR A 153 -8.57 -4.83 7.27
N TYR A 154 -8.32 -5.50 8.38
CA TYR A 154 -7.02 -5.53 9.02
C TYR A 154 -6.85 -6.83 9.79
N GLY A 155 -5.61 -7.19 10.08
CA GLY A 155 -5.28 -8.36 10.87
C GLY A 155 -3.78 -8.54 11.05
N ASN A 156 -3.41 -9.71 11.51
CA ASN A 156 -2.05 -10.07 11.83
C ASN A 156 -1.60 -11.18 10.90
N ILE A 157 -0.55 -10.94 10.16
CA ILE A 157 0.12 -11.96 9.34
C ILE A 157 1.52 -11.45 9.00
N GLN A 158 2.50 -12.34 9.04
CA GLN A 158 3.87 -11.99 8.71
C GLN A 158 4.12 -12.19 7.21
N ARG A 159 4.24 -11.07 6.47
CA ARG A 159 4.61 -11.09 5.05
C ARG A 159 5.59 -9.98 4.73
N THR A 160 6.62 -10.32 3.98
CA THR A 160 7.73 -9.41 3.60
C THR A 160 7.72 -9.04 2.13
N ALA A 161 7.02 -9.81 1.32
CA ALA A 161 6.80 -9.55 -0.10
C ALA A 161 5.49 -10.17 -0.54
N TRP A 162 4.88 -9.57 -1.56
CA TRP A 162 3.62 -10.02 -2.16
C TRP A 162 3.70 -9.99 -3.67
N LEU A 163 3.12 -10.97 -4.32
CA LEU A 163 2.97 -11.02 -5.77
C LEU A 163 1.57 -11.53 -6.12
N ASP A 164 0.80 -10.68 -6.78
CA ASP A 164 -0.52 -10.99 -7.32
C ASP A 164 -0.49 -12.13 -8.34
N ALA A 165 -1.63 -12.68 -8.67
CA ALA A 165 -1.81 -13.86 -9.50
C ALA A 165 -2.39 -13.59 -10.91
N PRO A 166 -1.92 -12.60 -11.70
CA PRO A 166 -2.53 -12.30 -13.00
C PRO A 166 -2.42 -13.47 -14.00
N ASN A 167 -1.45 -14.37 -13.80
CA ASN A 167 -1.20 -15.55 -14.66
C ASN A 167 -1.02 -16.83 -13.84
N ARG A 168 -1.46 -16.86 -12.60
CA ARG A 168 -1.39 -18.01 -11.71
C ARG A 168 -2.72 -18.20 -11.03
N GLU A 169 -2.90 -19.34 -10.40
CA GLU A 169 -4.14 -19.69 -9.71
C GLU A 169 -4.30 -18.90 -8.40
N PHE A 170 -3.18 -18.63 -7.70
CA PHE A 170 -3.21 -17.97 -6.38
C PHE A 170 -2.12 -16.92 -6.25
N PRO A 171 -2.35 -15.82 -5.50
CA PRO A 171 -1.30 -14.91 -5.06
C PRO A 171 -0.29 -15.63 -4.18
N ILE A 172 0.97 -15.20 -4.23
CA ILE A 172 2.00 -15.70 -3.32
C ILE A 172 2.64 -14.58 -2.52
N ALA A 173 3.02 -14.95 -1.30
CA ALA A 173 3.76 -14.04 -0.44
C ALA A 173 4.93 -14.74 0.24
N ALA A 174 5.99 -13.99 0.49
CA ALA A 174 7.11 -14.45 1.30
C ALA A 174 6.89 -14.07 2.77
N GLY A 175 7.23 -14.98 3.67
CA GLY A 175 7.16 -14.75 5.11
C GLY A 175 7.98 -15.77 5.87
N SER A 176 8.02 -15.68 7.19
CA SER A 176 8.57 -16.72 8.05
C SER A 176 7.51 -17.78 8.35
N GLY A 177 7.95 -19.02 8.46
CA GLY A 177 7.11 -20.09 9.00
C GLY A 177 7.11 -20.13 10.53
N PRO A 178 6.56 -21.19 11.12
CA PRO A 178 6.43 -21.34 12.58
C PRO A 178 7.75 -21.27 13.37
N SER A 179 8.87 -21.46 12.67
CA SER A 179 10.20 -21.17 13.23
C SER A 179 10.80 -19.99 12.46
N ASP A 180 10.99 -18.87 13.10
CA ASP A 180 11.48 -17.59 12.57
C ASP A 180 12.83 -17.66 11.81
N SER A 181 13.40 -18.84 11.72
CA SER A 181 14.72 -19.07 11.12
C SER A 181 14.68 -19.44 9.63
N VAL A 182 13.49 -19.74 9.07
CA VAL A 182 13.33 -20.20 7.69
C VAL A 182 12.26 -19.39 6.98
N GLY A 183 12.62 -18.84 5.83
CA GLY A 183 11.66 -18.17 4.95
C GLY A 183 10.85 -19.17 4.12
N TYR A 184 9.58 -18.91 3.96
CA TYR A 184 8.65 -19.69 3.17
C TYR A 184 7.99 -18.83 2.10
N LEU A 185 7.50 -19.49 1.04
CA LEU A 185 6.55 -18.91 0.11
C LEU A 185 5.18 -19.53 0.37
N PHE A 186 4.22 -18.70 0.64
CA PHE A 186 2.84 -19.09 0.92
C PHE A 186 1.97 -18.79 -0.28
N ASN A 187 1.09 -19.73 -0.66
CA ASN A 187 -0.06 -19.44 -1.50
C ASN A 187 -1.15 -18.78 -0.64
N HIS A 188 -1.69 -17.68 -1.11
CA HIS A 188 -2.83 -17.03 -0.51
C HIS A 188 -4.11 -17.40 -1.26
N GLU A 189 -5.27 -17.21 -0.62
CA GLU A 189 -6.58 -17.57 -1.17
C GLU A 189 -6.70 -19.07 -1.51
N PHE A 190 -5.97 -19.91 -0.78
CA PHE A 190 -5.93 -21.35 -1.00
C PHE A 190 -6.22 -22.12 0.29
N GLY A 191 -7.20 -23.04 0.25
CA GLY A 191 -7.52 -23.92 1.38
C GLY A 191 -8.32 -23.23 2.49
N LEU A 192 -8.41 -23.91 3.63
CA LEU A 192 -9.17 -23.49 4.82
C LEU A 192 -8.28 -23.48 6.08
N GLU A 193 -6.97 -23.59 5.90
CA GLU A 193 -6.00 -23.72 6.97
C GLU A 193 -4.98 -22.59 6.90
N ASP A 194 -4.52 -22.15 8.06
CA ASP A 194 -3.37 -21.28 8.20
C ASP A 194 -2.16 -22.14 8.57
N ASP A 195 -1.33 -22.46 7.57
CA ASP A 195 -0.12 -23.28 7.69
C ASP A 195 -0.34 -24.56 8.53
N THR A 196 -1.29 -25.41 8.10
CA THR A 196 -1.71 -26.67 8.75
C THR A 196 -2.56 -26.53 10.02
N SER A 197 -2.86 -25.32 10.45
CA SER A 197 -3.75 -25.05 11.57
C SER A 197 -5.11 -24.55 11.06
N ALA A 198 -6.20 -24.92 11.72
CA ALA A 198 -7.51 -24.42 11.36
C ALA A 198 -7.59 -22.90 11.54
N MET A 199 -8.06 -22.20 10.51
CA MET A 199 -8.26 -20.75 10.58
C MET A 199 -9.34 -20.42 11.62
N THR A 200 -9.04 -19.47 12.49
CA THR A 200 -10.04 -18.93 13.42
C THR A 200 -10.93 -17.93 12.68
N SER A 201 -12.19 -18.30 12.51
CA SER A 201 -13.19 -17.42 11.88
C SER A 201 -14.14 -16.87 12.93
N PHE A 202 -14.42 -15.58 12.89
CA PHE A 202 -15.40 -14.94 13.78
C PHE A 202 -16.11 -13.81 13.04
N ILE A 203 -17.33 -13.52 13.49
CA ILE A 203 -18.08 -12.34 13.06
C ILE A 203 -18.37 -11.53 14.33
N GLN A 204 -18.00 -10.27 14.29
CA GLN A 204 -18.27 -9.31 15.35
C GLN A 204 -19.05 -8.13 14.76
N SER A 205 -20.23 -7.85 15.30
CA SER A 205 -20.97 -6.63 14.96
C SER A 205 -20.26 -5.41 15.57
N ALA A 206 -20.48 -4.24 14.98
CA ALA A 206 -20.24 -3.00 15.70
C ALA A 206 -21.11 -2.93 16.96
N ASP A 207 -20.70 -2.13 17.92
CA ASP A 207 -21.54 -1.80 19.06
C ASP A 207 -22.85 -1.21 18.55
N PHE A 208 -23.95 -1.70 19.04
CA PHE A 208 -25.26 -1.21 18.69
C PHE A 208 -26.01 -0.76 19.95
N ASP A 209 -26.69 0.33 19.82
CA ASP A 209 -27.51 0.89 20.89
C ASP A 209 -28.92 0.29 20.87
N LEU A 210 -29.43 -0.07 22.04
CA LEU A 210 -30.78 -0.56 22.22
C LEU A 210 -31.68 0.57 22.78
N GLY A 211 -32.12 1.43 21.88
CA GLY A 211 -32.97 2.57 22.22
C GLY A 211 -32.28 3.92 22.00
N ASP A 212 -32.35 4.81 22.95
CA ASP A 212 -31.78 6.15 22.92
C ASP A 212 -30.46 6.30 23.70
N GLY A 213 -29.84 5.18 24.10
CA GLY A 213 -28.56 5.15 24.80
C GLY A 213 -28.63 5.39 26.32
N ASP A 214 -29.79 5.71 26.84
CA ASP A 214 -29.97 6.06 28.27
C ASP A 214 -30.23 4.83 29.19
N GLN A 215 -30.28 3.61 28.63
CA GLN A 215 -30.60 2.39 29.38
C GLN A 215 -29.56 1.30 29.26
N PHE A 216 -29.09 0.80 30.41
CA PHE A 216 -28.27 -0.40 30.47
C PHE A 216 -29.16 -1.65 30.31
N SER A 217 -28.96 -2.42 29.24
CA SER A 217 -29.61 -3.72 29.08
C SER A 217 -28.58 -4.85 29.30
N MET A 218 -28.92 -5.80 30.15
CA MET A 218 -28.15 -7.05 30.27
C MET A 218 -28.84 -8.12 29.43
N PRO A 219 -28.22 -8.58 28.30
CA PRO A 219 -28.74 -9.74 27.59
C PRO A 219 -28.71 -10.96 28.53
N ARG A 220 -29.81 -11.67 28.65
CA ARG A 220 -29.82 -12.98 29.33
C ARG A 220 -29.24 -14.02 28.37
N ARG A 221 -28.29 -14.82 28.90
CA ARG A 221 -27.76 -16.00 28.19
C ARG A 221 -28.82 -17.06 28.02
#